data_d2ca39b35178b543e5fb274fb43150e9
#
_entry.id   d2ca39b35178b543e5fb274fb43150e9
#
_cell.length_a   1.000
_cell.length_b   1.000
_cell.length_c   1.000
_cell.angle_alpha   90.00
_cell.angle_beta   90.00
_cell.angle_gamma   90.00
#
_symmetry.space_group_name_H-M   'P 1'
#
loop_
_entity.id
_entity.type
_entity.pdbx_description
1 polymer ?
#
loop_
_entity_poly.entity_id
_entity_poly.type
_entity_poly.pdbx_seq_one_letter_code
_entity_poly.pdbx_strand_id
1 'polypeptide(L)'
;AYTFGYSDDLKILKQSDFIKCLSKWGFKISKSNSVISGIDNLIRNHKHFEKKRFELEYDVDGLVYKVNDLNLQNRLGFVANAPRWASAHKFSAENSFSKIIKIEIQIGRTGALTPVAKIKPVTIGGVQVSNATLHNEDEIIRKDIRVGDNVKIERAGDVIPHVISVDLKKRQKNSKKFIFPNKCPSCGSKVIKEYNTQTKKY
;
A
#
# COMPACT_ATOMS: atom_id res chain seq x y z
N ALA A 1 4.97 -9.22 -19.41
CA ALA A 1 6.42 -9.21 -19.10
C ALA A 1 6.91 -7.77 -19.00
N TYR A 2 7.87 -7.49 -18.10
CA TYR A 2 8.34 -6.13 -17.78
C TYR A 2 9.84 -5.97 -17.81
N THR A 3 10.59 -7.05 -17.67
CA THR A 3 12.04 -7.06 -17.59
C THR A 3 12.56 -8.42 -18.01
N PHE A 4 13.84 -8.49 -18.34
CA PHE A 4 14.52 -9.75 -18.61
C PHE A 4 15.43 -10.12 -17.43
N GLY A 5 15.74 -11.40 -17.32
CA GLY A 5 16.79 -11.88 -16.44
C GLY A 5 18.16 -11.73 -17.11
N TYR A 6 18.96 -12.77 -17.04
CA TYR A 6 20.24 -12.84 -17.72
C TYR A 6 20.06 -13.32 -19.18
N SER A 7 20.77 -12.69 -20.11
CA SER A 7 20.84 -13.13 -21.52
C SER A 7 22.15 -12.65 -22.15
N ASP A 8 22.91 -13.57 -22.75
CA ASP A 8 24.19 -13.28 -23.40
C ASP A 8 24.03 -12.70 -24.81
N ASP A 9 22.88 -12.96 -25.47
CA ASP A 9 22.71 -12.69 -26.91
C ASP A 9 21.84 -11.47 -27.24
N LEU A 10 21.30 -10.79 -26.22
CA LEU A 10 20.39 -9.68 -26.45
C LEU A 10 21.13 -8.37 -26.70
N LYS A 11 21.41 -8.07 -27.97
CA LYS A 11 21.97 -6.78 -28.41
C LYS A 11 20.95 -5.65 -28.41
N ILE A 12 20.28 -5.45 -27.29
CA ILE A 12 19.28 -4.38 -27.10
C ILE A 12 19.89 -3.28 -26.23
N LEU A 13 19.79 -2.03 -26.69
CA LEU A 13 20.37 -0.87 -26.02
C LEU A 13 19.34 -0.05 -25.21
N LYS A 14 18.05 -0.24 -25.47
CA LYS A 14 16.98 0.54 -24.85
C LYS A 14 15.89 -0.36 -24.26
N GLN A 15 15.40 0.00 -23.09
CA GLN A 15 14.26 -0.66 -22.44
C GLN A 15 13.01 -0.67 -23.35
N SER A 16 12.76 0.43 -24.05
CA SER A 16 11.62 0.54 -24.99
C SER A 16 11.73 -0.47 -26.14
N ASP A 17 12.92 -0.74 -26.63
CA ASP A 17 13.13 -1.70 -27.73
C ASP A 17 12.98 -3.13 -27.23
N PHE A 18 13.40 -3.39 -25.99
CA PHE A 18 13.13 -4.67 -25.33
C PHE A 18 11.62 -4.94 -25.22
N ILE A 19 10.81 -3.96 -24.79
CA ILE A 19 9.35 -4.10 -24.72
C ILE A 19 8.75 -4.39 -26.10
N LYS A 20 9.26 -3.77 -27.18
CA LYS A 20 8.83 -4.09 -28.56
C LYS A 20 9.19 -5.52 -28.95
N CYS A 21 10.37 -6.01 -28.56
CA CYS A 21 10.76 -7.40 -28.81
C CYS A 21 9.85 -8.38 -28.07
N LEU A 22 9.52 -8.12 -26.82
CA LEU A 22 8.55 -8.93 -26.07
C LEU A 22 7.22 -9.06 -26.80
N SER A 23 6.70 -7.95 -27.34
CA SER A 23 5.48 -7.98 -28.16
C SER A 23 5.62 -8.85 -29.40
N LYS A 24 6.74 -8.72 -30.12
CA LYS A 24 7.03 -9.56 -31.30
C LYS A 24 7.14 -11.05 -30.97
N TRP A 25 7.60 -11.39 -29.78
CA TRP A 25 7.69 -12.78 -29.29
C TRP A 25 6.37 -13.31 -28.72
N GLY A 26 5.27 -12.54 -28.82
CA GLY A 26 3.94 -12.95 -28.40
C GLY A 26 3.64 -12.76 -26.90
N PHE A 27 4.53 -12.10 -26.14
CA PHE A 27 4.25 -11.80 -24.76
C PHE A 27 3.22 -10.68 -24.62
N LYS A 28 2.31 -10.81 -23.67
CA LYS A 28 1.42 -9.70 -23.29
C LYS A 28 2.22 -8.58 -22.65
N ILE A 29 2.11 -7.38 -23.20
CA ILE A 29 2.69 -6.14 -22.70
C ILE A 29 1.58 -5.14 -22.43
N SER A 30 1.83 -4.18 -21.53
CA SER A 30 0.90 -3.07 -21.34
C SER A 30 0.90 -2.15 -22.55
N LYS A 31 -0.29 -1.85 -23.07
CA LYS A 31 -0.48 -0.85 -24.15
C LYS A 31 -0.13 0.58 -23.70
N SER A 32 -0.06 0.81 -22.41
CA SER A 32 0.22 2.10 -21.80
C SER A 32 1.72 2.41 -21.63
N ASN A 33 2.61 1.52 -22.09
CA ASN A 33 4.04 1.78 -22.08
C ASN A 33 4.40 2.92 -23.03
N SER A 34 5.13 3.92 -22.53
CA SER A 34 5.58 5.07 -23.31
C SER A 34 6.98 5.54 -22.88
N VAL A 35 7.70 6.20 -23.77
CA VAL A 35 8.96 6.88 -23.46
C VAL A 35 8.65 8.35 -23.25
N ILE A 36 9.01 8.89 -22.10
CA ILE A 36 8.72 10.27 -21.70
C ILE A 36 10.01 10.94 -21.31
N SER A 37 10.19 12.18 -21.75
CA SER A 37 11.31 13.03 -21.38
C SER A 37 10.85 14.24 -20.58
N GLY A 38 11.61 14.60 -19.56
CA GLY A 38 11.36 15.76 -18.69
C GLY A 38 10.38 15.49 -17.55
N ILE A 39 10.68 16.08 -16.40
CA ILE A 39 9.93 15.87 -15.16
C ILE A 39 8.48 16.33 -15.27
N ASP A 40 8.21 17.46 -15.92
CA ASP A 40 6.85 18.00 -16.08
C ASP A 40 5.95 17.05 -16.89
N ASN A 41 6.53 16.41 -17.92
CA ASN A 41 5.82 15.41 -18.71
C ASN A 41 5.53 14.15 -17.89
N LEU A 42 6.46 13.70 -17.05
CA LEU A 42 6.25 12.59 -16.14
C LEU A 42 5.11 12.88 -15.15
N ILE A 43 5.10 14.08 -14.55
CA ILE A 43 4.05 14.51 -13.62
C ILE A 43 2.69 14.60 -14.34
N ARG A 44 2.64 15.15 -15.56
CA ARG A 44 1.40 15.20 -16.36
C ARG A 44 0.88 13.81 -16.67
N ASN A 45 1.77 12.91 -17.06
CA ASN A 45 1.43 11.52 -17.35
C ASN A 45 0.89 10.80 -16.11
N HIS A 46 1.53 10.99 -14.95
CA HIS A 46 1.06 10.42 -13.68
C HIS A 46 -0.37 10.88 -13.37
N LYS A 47 -0.64 12.19 -13.40
CA LYS A 47 -1.98 12.74 -13.16
C LYS A 47 -3.03 12.23 -14.17
N HIS A 48 -2.61 12.02 -15.42
CA HIS A 48 -3.48 11.45 -16.44
C HIS A 48 -3.87 10.01 -16.11
N PHE A 49 -2.90 9.15 -15.75
CA PHE A 49 -3.18 7.77 -15.38
C PHE A 49 -3.93 7.64 -14.06
N GLU A 50 -3.65 8.50 -13.08
CA GLU A 50 -4.40 8.54 -11.81
C GLU A 50 -5.91 8.76 -12.04
N LYS A 51 -6.29 9.59 -13.02
CA LYS A 51 -7.69 9.79 -13.40
C LYS A 51 -8.28 8.63 -14.18
N LYS A 52 -7.47 8.00 -15.04
CA LYS A 52 -7.92 6.92 -15.95
C LYS A 52 -7.77 5.51 -15.38
N ARG A 53 -7.23 5.34 -14.17
CA ARG A 53 -6.94 4.02 -13.61
C ARG A 53 -8.17 3.10 -13.53
N PHE A 54 -9.37 3.68 -13.36
CA PHE A 54 -10.63 2.93 -13.28
C PHE A 54 -11.17 2.47 -14.66
N GLU A 55 -10.59 2.98 -15.75
CA GLU A 55 -10.92 2.59 -17.13
C GLU A 55 -10.05 1.41 -17.61
N LEU A 56 -9.04 1.02 -16.84
CA LEU A 56 -8.16 -0.07 -17.20
C LEU A 56 -8.79 -1.43 -16.86
N GLU A 57 -8.47 -2.45 -17.66
CA GLU A 57 -8.98 -3.82 -17.47
C GLU A 57 -8.37 -4.52 -16.23
N TYR A 58 -7.47 -3.86 -15.52
CA TYR A 58 -6.77 -4.36 -14.33
C TYR A 58 -6.45 -3.24 -13.36
N ASP A 59 -6.40 -3.57 -12.09
CA ASP A 59 -6.08 -2.61 -11.03
C ASP A 59 -4.62 -2.15 -11.10
N VAL A 60 -4.43 -0.84 -10.92
CA VAL A 60 -3.11 -0.21 -10.86
C VAL A 60 -3.02 0.73 -9.66
N ASP A 61 -1.89 0.69 -8.96
CA ASP A 61 -1.61 1.51 -7.78
C ASP A 61 -0.59 2.62 -8.03
N GLY A 62 -0.05 2.69 -9.24
CA GLY A 62 0.93 3.69 -9.64
C GLY A 62 1.62 3.39 -10.97
N LEU A 63 2.62 4.18 -11.29
CA LEU A 63 3.47 4.03 -12.45
C LEU A 63 4.88 3.66 -12.03
N VAL A 64 5.56 2.84 -12.83
CA VAL A 64 6.97 2.55 -12.67
C VAL A 64 7.75 3.21 -13.80
N TYR A 65 8.63 4.12 -13.44
CA TYR A 65 9.58 4.74 -14.37
C TYR A 65 10.86 3.93 -14.39
N LYS A 66 11.41 3.74 -15.57
CA LYS A 66 12.70 3.08 -15.77
C LYS A 66 13.57 3.92 -16.69
N VAL A 67 14.86 4.02 -16.40
CA VAL A 67 15.81 4.63 -17.33
C VAL A 67 15.80 3.85 -18.64
N ASN A 68 15.60 4.52 -19.76
CA ASN A 68 15.41 3.85 -21.05
C ASN A 68 16.72 3.29 -21.64
N ASP A 69 17.87 3.90 -21.34
CA ASP A 69 19.18 3.44 -21.79
C ASP A 69 19.71 2.33 -20.87
N LEU A 70 19.97 1.14 -21.44
CA LEU A 70 20.43 -0.03 -20.67
C LEU A 70 21.86 0.11 -20.15
N ASN A 71 22.72 0.87 -20.86
CA ASN A 71 24.07 1.16 -20.36
C ASN A 71 24.01 2.05 -19.11
N LEU A 72 23.10 3.02 -19.10
CA LEU A 72 22.85 3.83 -17.90
C LEU A 72 22.25 3.01 -16.78
N GLN A 73 21.35 2.06 -17.05
CA GLN A 73 20.85 1.13 -16.03
C GLN A 73 22.00 0.35 -15.39
N ASN A 74 22.92 -0.19 -16.19
CA ASN A 74 24.10 -0.92 -15.70
C ASN A 74 25.01 -0.04 -14.85
N ARG A 75 25.24 1.22 -15.26
CA ARG A 75 26.04 2.18 -14.48
C ARG A 75 25.39 2.56 -13.14
N LEU A 76 24.08 2.73 -13.09
CA LEU A 76 23.32 3.01 -11.87
C LEU A 76 23.31 1.83 -10.93
N GLY A 77 23.21 0.62 -11.47
CA GLY A 77 23.25 -0.63 -10.72
C GLY A 77 22.10 -0.83 -9.74
N PHE A 78 22.38 -1.57 -8.67
CA PHE A 78 21.43 -1.97 -7.66
C PHE A 78 21.92 -1.56 -6.26
N VAL A 79 20.97 -1.40 -5.33
CA VAL A 79 21.23 -1.33 -3.87
C VAL A 79 20.45 -2.46 -3.23
N ALA A 80 21.15 -3.42 -2.63
CA ALA A 80 20.56 -4.69 -2.22
C ALA A 80 19.78 -5.33 -3.39
N ASN A 81 18.48 -5.55 -3.25
CA ASN A 81 17.62 -6.13 -4.29
C ASN A 81 16.85 -5.08 -5.11
N ALA A 82 17.08 -3.79 -4.90
CA ALA A 82 16.37 -2.71 -5.56
C ALA A 82 17.19 -2.06 -6.68
N PRO A 83 16.66 -1.91 -7.91
CA PRO A 83 17.33 -1.21 -8.97
C PRO A 83 17.35 0.31 -8.72
N ARG A 84 18.51 0.95 -8.91
CA ARG A 84 18.64 2.42 -8.80
C ARG A 84 18.12 3.16 -10.04
N TRP A 85 17.90 2.44 -11.13
CA TRP A 85 17.41 2.96 -12.41
C TRP A 85 15.90 2.85 -12.58
N ALA A 86 15.17 2.36 -11.55
CA ALA A 86 13.71 2.29 -11.56
C ALA A 86 13.14 2.97 -10.32
N SER A 87 12.01 3.65 -10.49
CA SER A 87 11.28 4.32 -9.41
C SER A 87 9.79 4.09 -9.56
N ALA A 88 9.14 3.68 -8.48
CA ALA A 88 7.69 3.57 -8.42
C ALA A 88 7.09 4.89 -7.92
N HIS A 89 6.14 5.42 -8.70
CA HIS A 89 5.35 6.61 -8.35
C HIS A 89 3.91 6.16 -8.11
N LYS A 90 3.59 5.93 -6.85
CA LYS A 90 2.26 5.48 -6.43
C LYS A 90 1.22 6.58 -6.65
N PHE A 91 -0.03 6.19 -6.95
CA PHE A 91 -1.15 7.13 -6.94
C PHE A 91 -1.50 7.55 -5.51
N SER A 92 -2.19 8.67 -5.40
CA SER A 92 -2.68 9.14 -4.12
C SER A 92 -3.61 8.10 -3.50
N ALA A 93 -3.39 7.84 -2.22
CA ALA A 93 -4.24 6.91 -1.48
C ALA A 93 -5.65 7.48 -1.36
N GLU A 94 -6.64 6.63 -1.59
CA GLU A 94 -8.02 7.02 -1.39
C GLU A 94 -8.43 6.89 0.06
N ASN A 95 -9.24 7.83 0.50
CA ASN A 95 -9.74 7.83 1.86
C ASN A 95 -11.25 8.09 1.90
N SER A 96 -11.88 7.60 2.95
CA SER A 96 -13.29 7.81 3.21
C SER A 96 -13.55 7.84 4.71
N PHE A 97 -14.74 8.27 5.10
CA PHE A 97 -15.17 8.29 6.50
C PHE A 97 -16.12 7.15 6.77
N SER A 98 -15.92 6.47 7.90
CA SER A 98 -16.83 5.45 8.39
C SER A 98 -16.87 5.43 9.92
N LYS A 99 -17.82 4.68 10.49
CA LYS A 99 -18.00 4.55 11.93
C LYS A 99 -17.49 3.19 12.42
N ILE A 100 -16.70 3.18 13.49
CA ILE A 100 -16.26 1.94 14.14
C ILE A 100 -17.46 1.31 14.87
N ILE A 101 -17.78 0.07 14.49
CA ILE A 101 -18.83 -0.72 15.14
C ILE A 101 -18.24 -1.50 16.31
N LYS A 102 -17.07 -2.11 16.12
CA LYS A 102 -16.40 -2.97 17.09
C LYS A 102 -14.89 -2.98 16.84
N ILE A 103 -14.11 -3.22 17.86
CA ILE A 103 -12.67 -3.51 17.74
C ILE A 103 -12.46 -4.98 18.13
N GLU A 104 -11.85 -5.74 17.24
CA GLU A 104 -11.53 -7.15 17.45
C GLU A 104 -10.02 -7.35 17.44
N ILE A 105 -9.55 -8.34 18.20
CA ILE A 105 -8.14 -8.74 18.19
C ILE A 105 -8.00 -9.96 17.29
N GLN A 106 -7.21 -9.83 16.23
CA GLN A 106 -6.79 -10.94 15.40
C GLN A 106 -5.43 -11.46 15.88
N ILE A 107 -5.27 -12.77 15.80
CA ILE A 107 -4.03 -13.44 16.21
C ILE A 107 -3.32 -13.92 14.95
N GLY A 108 -2.13 -13.39 14.73
CA GLY A 108 -1.29 -13.77 13.61
C GLY A 108 -0.64 -15.15 13.81
N ARG A 109 -0.06 -15.69 12.75
CA ARG A 109 0.63 -16.99 12.76
C ARG A 109 1.77 -17.07 13.80
N THR A 110 2.40 -15.96 14.09
CA THR A 110 3.49 -15.84 15.07
C THR A 110 3.01 -15.60 16.50
N GLY A 111 1.68 -15.56 16.73
CA GLY A 111 1.10 -15.20 18.01
C GLY A 111 0.91 -13.69 18.23
N ALA A 112 1.32 -12.85 17.28
CA ALA A 112 1.15 -11.41 17.40
C ALA A 112 -0.34 -11.02 17.39
N LEU A 113 -0.73 -10.16 18.35
CA LEU A 113 -2.07 -9.63 18.49
C LEU A 113 -2.23 -8.34 17.67
N THR A 114 -3.07 -8.38 16.64
CA THR A 114 -3.33 -7.23 15.77
C THR A 114 -4.76 -6.74 15.98
N PRO A 115 -4.97 -5.51 16.44
CA PRO A 115 -6.30 -4.94 16.57
C PRO A 115 -6.85 -4.53 15.21
N VAL A 116 -8.11 -4.88 14.96
CA VAL A 116 -8.83 -4.58 13.71
C VAL A 116 -10.16 -3.92 14.05
N ALA A 117 -10.43 -2.78 13.46
CA ALA A 117 -11.71 -2.11 13.54
C ALA A 117 -12.70 -2.74 12.55
N LYS A 118 -13.82 -3.24 13.03
CA LYS A 118 -15.01 -3.49 12.22
C LYS A 118 -15.74 -2.17 12.04
N ILE A 119 -15.97 -1.76 10.81
CA ILE A 119 -16.54 -0.47 10.46
C ILE A 119 -17.85 -0.65 9.70
N LYS A 120 -18.65 0.39 9.64
CA LYS A 120 -19.75 0.43 8.68
C LYS A 120 -19.16 0.29 7.27
N PRO A 121 -19.68 -0.63 6.44
CA PRO A 121 -19.17 -0.79 5.07
C PRO A 121 -19.13 0.54 4.32
N VAL A 122 -18.01 0.83 3.70
CA VAL A 122 -17.78 2.04 2.91
C VAL A 122 -16.95 1.70 1.68
N THR A 123 -17.26 2.33 0.55
CA THR A 123 -16.49 2.14 -0.69
C THR A 123 -15.27 3.05 -0.69
N ILE A 124 -14.09 2.46 -0.89
CA ILE A 124 -12.80 3.15 -1.03
C ILE A 124 -12.09 2.55 -2.23
N GLY A 125 -11.78 3.38 -3.24
CA GLY A 125 -11.12 2.89 -4.45
C GLY A 125 -11.92 1.84 -5.21
N GLY A 126 -13.25 1.99 -5.28
CA GLY A 126 -14.14 1.03 -5.95
C GLY A 126 -14.39 -0.27 -5.18
N VAL A 127 -13.75 -0.48 -4.02
CA VAL A 127 -13.87 -1.69 -3.20
C VAL A 127 -14.61 -1.40 -1.90
N GLN A 128 -15.54 -2.30 -1.54
CA GLN A 128 -16.26 -2.21 -0.28
C GLN A 128 -15.36 -2.68 0.89
N VAL A 129 -15.11 -1.78 1.82
CA VAL A 129 -14.27 -1.98 3.00
C VAL A 129 -15.14 -2.07 4.24
N SER A 130 -15.03 -3.15 5.00
CA SER A 130 -15.71 -3.38 6.28
C SER A 130 -14.76 -3.58 7.46
N ASN A 131 -13.45 -3.68 7.18
CA ASN A 131 -12.41 -3.86 8.19
C ASN A 131 -11.26 -2.91 7.92
N ALA A 132 -10.68 -2.32 8.97
CA ALA A 132 -9.48 -1.51 8.89
C ALA A 132 -8.54 -1.87 10.03
N THR A 133 -7.24 -2.03 9.71
CA THR A 133 -6.26 -2.30 10.75
C THR A 133 -6.04 -1.08 11.64
N LEU A 134 -5.82 -1.35 12.92
CA LEU A 134 -5.40 -0.36 13.91
C LEU A 134 -3.92 -0.49 14.24
N HIS A 135 -3.21 -1.35 13.52
CA HIS A 135 -1.79 -1.69 13.65
C HIS A 135 -1.44 -2.35 14.99
N ASN A 136 -1.44 -1.61 16.08
CA ASN A 136 -1.07 -2.06 17.42
C ASN A 136 -1.77 -1.23 18.51
N GLU A 137 -1.52 -1.59 19.78
CA GLU A 137 -2.09 -0.89 20.93
C GLU A 137 -1.65 0.58 21.00
N ASP A 138 -0.38 0.86 20.70
CA ASP A 138 0.19 2.22 20.79
C ASP A 138 -0.49 3.18 19.80
N GLU A 139 -0.85 2.70 18.61
CA GLU A 139 -1.63 3.48 17.63
C GLU A 139 -3.05 3.78 18.11
N ILE A 140 -3.68 2.82 18.80
CA ILE A 140 -5.02 3.05 19.43
C ILE A 140 -4.92 4.13 20.49
N ILE A 141 -3.90 4.06 21.34
CA ILE A 141 -3.67 5.04 22.41
C ILE A 141 -3.33 6.41 21.81
N ARG A 142 -2.40 6.45 20.86
CA ARG A 142 -1.91 7.69 20.22
C ARG A 142 -3.02 8.45 19.50
N LYS A 143 -3.90 7.73 18.81
CA LYS A 143 -5.05 8.31 18.08
C LYS A 143 -6.30 8.40 18.93
N ASP A 144 -6.28 7.91 20.17
CA ASP A 144 -7.43 7.79 21.08
C ASP A 144 -8.65 7.17 20.39
N ILE A 145 -8.44 6.01 19.74
CA ILE A 145 -9.50 5.33 18.98
C ILE A 145 -10.44 4.60 19.92
N ARG A 146 -11.76 4.80 19.72
CA ARG A 146 -12.80 4.16 20.53
C ARG A 146 -13.90 3.57 19.65
N VAL A 147 -14.59 2.57 20.17
CA VAL A 147 -15.80 2.05 19.53
C VAL A 147 -16.85 3.15 19.45
N GLY A 148 -17.49 3.26 18.29
CA GLY A 148 -18.47 4.29 17.99
C GLY A 148 -17.92 5.57 17.36
N ASP A 149 -16.58 5.72 17.27
CA ASP A 149 -15.95 6.86 16.62
C ASP A 149 -16.19 6.90 15.12
N ASN A 150 -16.32 8.11 14.58
CA ASN A 150 -16.17 8.36 13.16
C ASN A 150 -14.69 8.50 12.84
N VAL A 151 -14.22 7.71 11.90
CA VAL A 151 -12.79 7.63 11.54
C VAL A 151 -12.57 7.85 10.07
N LYS A 152 -11.46 8.47 9.75
CA LYS A 152 -10.94 8.56 8.39
C LYS A 152 -10.11 7.32 8.11
N ILE A 153 -10.47 6.60 7.05
CA ILE A 153 -9.84 5.35 6.64
C ILE A 153 -9.16 5.59 5.30
N GLU A 154 -7.98 5.05 5.13
CA GLU A 154 -7.21 5.10 3.91
C GLU A 154 -6.95 3.70 3.37
N ARG A 155 -7.03 3.58 2.05
CA ARG A 155 -6.60 2.41 1.30
C ARG A 155 -5.67 2.87 0.18
N ALA A 156 -4.41 2.47 0.25
CA ALA A 156 -3.43 2.72 -0.79
C ALA A 156 -3.31 1.49 -1.68
N GLY A 157 -3.85 1.55 -2.90
CA GLY A 157 -3.85 0.43 -3.84
C GLY A 157 -4.48 -0.83 -3.24
N ASP A 158 -3.81 -1.96 -3.35
CA ASP A 158 -4.25 -3.26 -2.82
C ASP A 158 -3.75 -3.52 -1.38
N VAL A 159 -3.42 -2.46 -0.64
CA VAL A 159 -2.95 -2.54 0.75
C VAL A 159 -4.14 -2.62 1.71
N ILE A 160 -3.91 -3.27 2.86
CA ILE A 160 -4.91 -3.41 3.92
C ILE A 160 -5.37 -2.02 4.38
N PRO A 161 -6.68 -1.73 4.38
CA PRO A 161 -7.21 -0.46 4.84
C PRO A 161 -6.81 -0.18 6.30
N HIS A 162 -6.46 1.07 6.61
CA HIS A 162 -6.07 1.45 7.95
C HIS A 162 -6.71 2.77 8.40
N VAL A 163 -6.85 2.94 9.70
CA VAL A 163 -7.39 4.16 10.30
C VAL A 163 -6.31 5.23 10.37
N ILE A 164 -6.54 6.37 9.68
CA ILE A 164 -5.62 7.53 9.71
C ILE A 164 -5.88 8.38 10.97
N SER A 165 -7.13 8.79 11.16
CA SER A 165 -7.50 9.73 12.22
C SER A 165 -8.93 9.53 12.69
N VAL A 166 -9.22 10.05 13.87
CA VAL A 166 -10.55 10.08 14.49
C VAL A 166 -11.13 11.48 14.36
N ASP A 167 -12.41 11.58 14.01
CA ASP A 167 -13.16 12.82 14.05
C ASP A 167 -13.70 13.06 15.48
N LEU A 168 -12.88 13.72 16.28
CA LEU A 168 -13.20 14.01 17.68
C LEU A 168 -14.44 14.89 17.85
N LYS A 169 -14.77 15.72 16.83
CA LYS A 169 -15.95 16.60 16.89
C LYS A 169 -17.27 15.82 16.86
N LYS A 170 -17.26 14.64 16.22
CA LYS A 170 -18.43 13.75 16.10
C LYS A 170 -18.44 12.63 17.15
N ARG A 171 -17.52 12.67 18.12
CA ARG A 171 -17.44 11.65 19.17
C ARG A 171 -18.60 11.77 20.17
N GLN A 172 -19.16 10.63 20.54
CA GLN A 172 -20.14 10.53 21.58
C GLN A 172 -19.51 10.79 22.96
N LYS A 173 -20.17 11.61 23.81
CA LYS A 173 -19.65 11.99 25.15
C LYS A 173 -19.32 10.78 26.05
N ASN A 174 -20.08 9.70 25.92
CA ASN A 174 -19.95 8.50 26.77
C ASN A 174 -19.08 7.40 26.15
N SER A 175 -18.29 7.69 25.12
CA SER A 175 -17.42 6.69 24.50
C SER A 175 -16.29 6.25 25.44
N LYS A 176 -16.18 4.93 25.68
CA LYS A 176 -15.15 4.35 26.55
C LYS A 176 -13.87 4.08 25.77
N LYS A 177 -12.72 4.25 26.43
CA LYS A 177 -11.43 3.87 25.89
C LYS A 177 -11.40 2.37 25.64
N PHE A 178 -10.76 1.94 24.55
CA PHE A 178 -10.53 0.54 24.29
C PHE A 178 -9.43 0.03 25.24
N ILE A 179 -9.69 -1.10 25.89
CA ILE A 179 -8.72 -1.77 26.76
C ILE A 179 -8.16 -2.97 26.00
N PHE A 180 -6.85 -2.95 25.76
CA PHE A 180 -6.21 -4.05 25.08
C PHE A 180 -6.14 -5.28 26.01
N PRO A 181 -6.40 -6.51 25.53
CA PRO A 181 -6.43 -7.68 26.38
C PRO A 181 -5.03 -8.04 26.89
N ASN A 182 -4.92 -8.39 28.16
CA ASN A 182 -3.70 -8.90 28.80
C ASN A 182 -3.56 -10.42 28.74
N LYS A 183 -4.57 -11.11 28.20
CA LYS A 183 -4.59 -12.54 27.89
C LYS A 183 -5.00 -12.77 26.45
N CYS A 184 -4.40 -13.75 25.81
CA CYS A 184 -4.75 -14.15 24.46
C CYS A 184 -6.23 -14.59 24.39
N PRO A 185 -7.06 -13.99 23.52
CA PRO A 185 -8.47 -14.36 23.44
C PRO A 185 -8.72 -15.79 22.91
N SER A 186 -7.72 -16.43 22.29
CA SER A 186 -7.83 -17.79 21.78
C SER A 186 -7.38 -18.85 22.78
N CYS A 187 -6.22 -18.68 23.41
CA CYS A 187 -5.61 -19.72 24.26
C CYS A 187 -5.48 -19.34 25.73
N GLY A 188 -5.82 -18.10 26.12
CA GLY A 188 -5.72 -17.62 27.51
C GLY A 188 -4.32 -17.31 28.01
N SER A 189 -3.28 -17.55 27.22
CA SER A 189 -1.88 -17.27 27.60
C SER A 189 -1.69 -15.76 27.87
N LYS A 190 -0.75 -15.45 28.76
CA LYS A 190 -0.40 -14.06 29.08
C LYS A 190 0.17 -13.35 27.84
N VAL A 191 -0.31 -12.15 27.57
CA VAL A 191 0.21 -11.28 26.52
C VAL A 191 1.35 -10.44 27.11
N ILE A 192 2.44 -10.32 26.36
CA ILE A 192 3.59 -9.49 26.70
C ILE A 192 3.81 -8.46 25.59
N LYS A 193 4.31 -7.28 25.94
CA LYS A 193 4.82 -6.32 24.97
C LYS A 193 6.31 -6.56 24.75
N GLU A 194 6.68 -6.76 23.49
CA GLU A 194 8.09 -6.86 23.12
C GLU A 194 8.59 -5.50 22.60
N TYR A 195 9.67 -5.02 23.19
CA TYR A 195 10.33 -3.82 22.72
C TYR A 195 11.22 -4.13 21.52
N ASN A 196 10.91 -3.53 20.38
CA ASN A 196 11.76 -3.66 19.21
C ASN A 196 12.90 -2.64 19.29
N THR A 197 14.12 -3.14 19.55
CA THR A 197 15.33 -2.33 19.69
C THR A 197 15.74 -1.58 18.43
N GLN A 198 15.40 -2.12 17.24
CA GLN A 198 15.71 -1.48 15.96
C GLN A 198 14.79 -0.29 15.68
N THR A 199 13.49 -0.44 15.95
CA THR A 199 12.50 0.63 15.73
C THR A 199 12.30 1.53 16.94
N LYS A 200 12.87 1.19 18.10
CA LYS A 200 12.68 1.86 19.41
C LYS A 200 11.20 2.00 19.79
N LYS A 201 10.38 1.00 19.48
CA LYS A 201 8.93 0.96 19.75
C LYS A 201 8.55 -0.37 20.39
N TYR A 202 7.47 -0.35 21.16
CA TYR A 202 6.81 -1.56 21.65
C TYR A 202 5.88 -2.14 20.58
#